data_ccb8fa6cd8f0802833cb98c6b585f2bc
#
_entry.id   ccb8fa6cd8f0802833cb98c6b585f2bc
#
_cell.length_a   1.000
_cell.length_b   1.000
_cell.length_c   1.000
_cell.angle_alpha   90.00
_cell.angle_beta   90.00
_cell.angle_gamma   90.00
#
_symmetry.space_group_name_H-M   'P 1'
#
loop_
_entity.id
_entity.type
_entity.pdbx_description
1 polymer ?
#
loop_
_entity_poly.entity_id
_entity_poly.type
_entity_poly.pdbx_seq_one_letter_code
_entity_poly.pdbx_strand_id
1 'polypeptide(L)'
;MKGRVMKKVDTLVKDILSTIDVGIAEIQPKNMAWFLEDIEHAMSRQLLATERTDHSTLRMSNIGKGDRQVWYDVNGNDTKESLTPETRLKFLFGDIIESLMLFLTKEAGHKVEHEQHMVEIEGIKGHIDAKIDGALVDVKSASSFAFKKFDTGTLADDDAFGYMAQISAYAHAEDTEEAGFLVMEKQLGKLTYMPVHKMERINPVERIKHMKKVVESSEPPERCYEPIADGKSGNMKLGVNCSYCAHKQTCWSDANDGKGLRTFFYSYGPRWLTEVVREPDVPEKGVNKDA
;
A
#
# COMPACT_ATOMS: atom_id res chain seq x y z
N MET A 1 -34.01 -28.13 1.55
CA MET A 1 -32.97 -27.09 1.67
C MET A 1 -31.62 -27.80 1.76
N LYS A 2 -30.79 -27.81 0.71
CA LYS A 2 -29.40 -28.28 0.83
C LYS A 2 -28.68 -27.31 1.72
N GLY A 3 -28.15 -27.76 2.87
CA GLY A 3 -27.39 -26.94 3.77
C GLY A 3 -26.25 -26.27 2.98
N ARG A 4 -26.18 -24.94 2.99
CA ARG A 4 -25.12 -24.16 2.37
C ARG A 4 -23.85 -24.53 3.14
N VAL A 5 -22.93 -25.25 2.51
CA VAL A 5 -21.62 -25.52 3.11
C VAL A 5 -20.98 -24.17 3.37
N MET A 6 -20.61 -23.89 4.62
CA MET A 6 -19.89 -22.66 4.95
C MET A 6 -18.56 -22.70 4.23
N LYS A 7 -18.31 -21.69 3.40
CA LYS A 7 -17.02 -21.51 2.74
C LYS A 7 -15.97 -21.07 3.75
N LYS A 8 -14.71 -21.25 3.40
CA LYS A 8 -13.57 -20.84 4.21
C LYS A 8 -12.62 -20.01 3.36
N VAL A 9 -11.93 -19.08 3.98
CA VAL A 9 -10.97 -18.21 3.33
C VAL A 9 -9.85 -18.97 2.60
N ASP A 10 -9.53 -20.20 3.02
CA ASP A 10 -8.55 -21.06 2.36
C ASP A 10 -8.93 -21.46 0.92
N THR A 11 -10.23 -21.43 0.58
CA THR A 11 -10.69 -21.73 -0.78
C THR A 11 -10.94 -20.49 -1.62
N LEU A 12 -10.75 -19.29 -1.05
CA LEU A 12 -11.13 -18.01 -1.62
C LEU A 12 -10.64 -17.82 -3.06
N VAL A 13 -9.33 -17.93 -3.29
CA VAL A 13 -8.73 -17.75 -4.63
C VAL A 13 -9.27 -18.77 -5.62
N LYS A 14 -9.34 -20.04 -5.21
CA LYS A 14 -9.86 -21.13 -6.07
C LYS A 14 -11.31 -20.87 -6.45
N ASP A 15 -12.13 -20.44 -5.50
CA ASP A 15 -13.55 -20.21 -5.71
C ASP A 15 -13.80 -18.98 -6.61
N ILE A 16 -13.03 -17.91 -6.44
CA ILE A 16 -13.08 -16.74 -7.34
C ILE A 16 -12.70 -17.16 -8.77
N LEU A 17 -11.57 -17.85 -8.95
CA LEU A 17 -11.12 -18.28 -10.27
C LEU A 17 -12.10 -19.26 -10.93
N SER A 18 -12.67 -20.19 -10.18
CA SER A 18 -13.70 -21.11 -10.67
C SER A 18 -14.98 -20.36 -11.10
N THR A 19 -15.37 -19.33 -10.35
CA THR A 19 -16.53 -18.48 -10.68
C THR A 19 -16.32 -17.73 -11.99
N ILE A 20 -15.10 -17.26 -12.25
CA ILE A 20 -14.75 -16.59 -13.51
C ILE A 20 -14.70 -17.59 -14.67
N ASP A 21 -14.10 -18.77 -14.48
CA ASP A 21 -13.90 -19.81 -15.50
C ASP A 21 -15.23 -20.41 -15.98
N VAL A 22 -16.10 -20.75 -15.04
CA VAL A 22 -17.44 -21.30 -15.33
C VAL A 22 -18.39 -20.21 -15.86
N GLY A 23 -18.15 -18.96 -15.52
CA GLY A 23 -19.04 -17.83 -15.74
C GLY A 23 -20.12 -17.71 -14.67
N ILE A 24 -20.58 -16.50 -14.44
CA ILE A 24 -21.66 -16.17 -13.51
C ILE A 24 -22.98 -16.26 -14.27
N ALA A 25 -23.84 -17.24 -13.92
CA ALA A 25 -25.12 -17.43 -14.60
C ALA A 25 -26.05 -16.22 -14.42
N GLU A 26 -26.05 -15.62 -13.24
CA GLU A 26 -26.79 -14.41 -12.91
C GLU A 26 -26.07 -13.65 -11.81
N ILE A 27 -25.70 -12.40 -12.11
CA ILE A 27 -25.08 -11.50 -11.13
C ILE A 27 -26.16 -11.07 -10.14
N GLN A 28 -25.84 -11.16 -8.84
CA GLN A 28 -26.77 -10.72 -7.80
C GLN A 28 -26.98 -9.20 -7.85
N PRO A 29 -28.22 -8.69 -8.07
CA PRO A 29 -28.44 -7.24 -8.23
C PRO A 29 -27.89 -6.39 -7.09
N LYS A 30 -27.98 -6.89 -5.85
CA LYS A 30 -27.45 -6.21 -4.66
C LYS A 30 -25.92 -6.07 -4.69
N ASN A 31 -25.20 -7.08 -5.20
CA ASN A 31 -23.73 -7.05 -5.29
C ASN A 31 -23.30 -6.10 -6.40
N MET A 32 -24.03 -6.09 -7.51
CA MET A 32 -23.78 -5.13 -8.60
C MET A 32 -24.04 -3.69 -8.14
N ALA A 33 -25.14 -3.43 -7.44
CA ALA A 33 -25.45 -2.10 -6.92
C ALA A 33 -24.35 -1.61 -5.97
N TRP A 34 -23.94 -2.46 -5.03
CA TRP A 34 -22.82 -2.16 -4.13
C TRP A 34 -21.52 -1.87 -4.90
N PHE A 35 -21.18 -2.70 -5.88
CA PHE A 35 -19.97 -2.52 -6.69
C PHE A 35 -19.95 -1.19 -7.45
N LEU A 36 -21.07 -0.81 -8.06
CA LEU A 36 -21.20 0.46 -8.78
C LEU A 36 -21.05 1.67 -7.85
N GLU A 37 -21.67 1.62 -6.67
CA GLU A 37 -21.56 2.67 -5.64
C GLU A 37 -20.11 2.81 -5.15
N ASP A 38 -19.43 1.69 -4.90
CA ASP A 38 -18.04 1.71 -4.41
C ASP A 38 -17.06 2.23 -5.47
N ILE A 39 -17.26 1.89 -6.75
CA ILE A 39 -16.51 2.48 -7.88
C ILE A 39 -16.76 3.99 -8.00
N GLU A 40 -17.99 4.46 -7.85
CA GLU A 40 -18.32 5.89 -7.85
C GLU A 40 -17.57 6.63 -6.73
N HIS A 41 -17.57 6.07 -5.54
CA HIS A 41 -16.81 6.60 -4.41
C HIS A 41 -15.30 6.62 -4.67
N ALA A 42 -14.74 5.56 -5.25
CA ALA A 42 -13.32 5.46 -5.62
C ALA A 42 -12.94 6.56 -6.63
N MET A 43 -13.74 6.72 -7.68
CA MET A 43 -13.54 7.77 -8.68
C MET A 43 -13.63 9.16 -8.06
N SER A 44 -14.64 9.40 -7.21
CA SER A 44 -14.83 10.67 -6.53
C SER A 44 -13.63 11.03 -5.65
N ARG A 45 -13.13 10.09 -4.85
CA ARG A 45 -11.95 10.28 -3.98
C ARG A 45 -10.69 10.70 -4.77
N GLN A 46 -10.49 10.15 -5.96
CA GLN A 46 -9.25 10.33 -6.71
C GLN A 46 -9.31 11.46 -7.74
N LEU A 47 -10.49 11.73 -8.33
CA LEU A 47 -10.64 12.62 -9.47
C LEU A 47 -11.28 13.96 -9.15
N LEU A 48 -12.13 14.06 -8.12
CA LEU A 48 -12.71 15.34 -7.76
C LEU A 48 -11.64 16.27 -7.16
N ALA A 49 -11.65 17.52 -7.62
CA ALA A 49 -10.80 18.57 -7.09
C ALA A 49 -11.35 19.07 -5.75
N THR A 50 -11.26 18.26 -4.72
CA THR A 50 -11.51 18.71 -3.36
C THR A 50 -10.22 19.25 -2.77
N GLU A 51 -10.26 20.40 -2.10
CA GLU A 51 -9.16 20.84 -1.24
C GLU A 51 -8.96 19.73 -0.18
N ARG A 52 -7.95 18.92 -0.37
CA ARG A 52 -7.55 17.97 0.67
C ARG A 52 -6.90 18.77 1.78
N THR A 53 -7.69 19.14 2.78
CA THR A 53 -7.19 19.57 4.09
C THR A 53 -6.59 18.34 4.80
N ASP A 54 -5.55 17.78 4.20
CA ASP A 54 -4.82 16.67 4.77
C ASP A 54 -3.89 17.19 5.86
N HIS A 55 -4.44 17.45 7.02
CA HIS A 55 -3.65 17.34 8.22
C HIS A 55 -3.26 15.88 8.33
N SER A 56 -2.01 15.60 8.00
CA SER A 56 -1.45 14.26 8.08
C SER A 56 -1.50 13.80 9.52
N THR A 57 -2.42 12.91 9.84
CA THR A 57 -2.54 12.33 11.17
C THR A 57 -1.92 10.94 11.16
N LEU A 58 -1.46 10.50 12.32
CA LEU A 58 -1.07 9.10 12.49
C LEU A 58 -2.29 8.19 12.28
N ARG A 59 -2.17 7.21 11.40
CA ARG A 59 -3.23 6.25 11.03
C ARG A 59 -2.69 4.84 11.06
N MET A 60 -3.54 3.82 11.23
CA MET A 60 -3.09 2.43 11.22
C MET A 60 -2.38 2.04 9.90
N SER A 61 -2.77 2.63 8.77
CA SER A 61 -2.14 2.38 7.46
C SER A 61 -0.72 2.95 7.32
N ASN A 62 -0.26 3.80 8.25
CA ASN A 62 1.09 4.36 8.17
C ASN A 62 2.02 3.94 9.33
N ILE A 63 1.52 3.22 10.34
CA ILE A 63 2.35 2.80 11.48
C ILE A 63 3.51 1.87 11.11
N GLY A 64 3.42 1.17 9.98
CA GLY A 64 4.46 0.28 9.48
C GLY A 64 5.57 0.96 8.68
N LYS A 65 5.39 2.25 8.34
CA LYS A 65 6.41 3.03 7.64
C LYS A 65 7.60 3.37 8.54
N GLY A 66 8.69 3.83 7.93
CA GLY A 66 9.88 4.29 8.66
C GLY A 66 9.59 5.52 9.51
N ASP A 67 10.21 5.62 10.67
CA ASP A 67 9.96 6.64 11.69
C ASP A 67 10.08 8.06 11.15
N ARG A 68 11.15 8.38 10.42
CA ARG A 68 11.37 9.70 9.81
C ARG A 68 10.30 10.04 8.78
N GLN A 69 9.84 9.05 8.00
CA GLN A 69 8.75 9.26 7.05
C GLN A 69 7.45 9.62 7.77
N VAL A 70 7.11 8.87 8.83
CA VAL A 70 5.89 9.14 9.62
C VAL A 70 5.98 10.49 10.32
N TRP A 71 7.16 10.86 10.83
CA TRP A 71 7.38 12.18 11.40
C TRP A 71 7.07 13.30 10.39
N TYR A 72 7.60 13.18 9.16
CA TYR A 72 7.30 14.15 8.09
C TYR A 72 5.84 14.08 7.64
N ASP A 73 5.23 12.91 7.60
CA ASP A 73 3.80 12.75 7.26
C ASP A 73 2.92 13.57 8.23
N VAL A 74 3.29 13.70 9.51
CA VAL A 74 2.51 14.40 10.55
C VAL A 74 2.96 15.85 10.74
N ASN A 75 4.26 16.14 10.73
CA ASN A 75 4.82 17.44 11.10
C ASN A 75 5.29 18.27 9.90
N GLY A 76 5.49 17.64 8.73
CA GLY A 76 6.13 18.26 7.57
C GLY A 76 5.15 18.65 6.47
N ASN A 77 4.14 19.46 6.75
CA ASN A 77 3.10 19.84 5.78
C ASN A 77 3.67 20.45 4.49
N ASP A 78 4.73 21.26 4.59
CA ASP A 78 5.35 21.96 3.45
C ASP A 78 6.39 21.11 2.69
N THR A 79 6.67 19.90 3.16
CA THR A 79 7.73 19.04 2.59
C THR A 79 7.20 17.97 1.63
N LYS A 80 5.89 17.83 1.55
CA LYS A 80 5.21 16.78 0.78
C LYS A 80 5.16 17.13 -0.70
N GLU A 81 5.77 16.31 -1.54
CA GLU A 81 5.61 16.42 -2.99
C GLU A 81 4.15 16.18 -3.39
N SER A 82 3.64 17.02 -4.30
CA SER A 82 2.31 16.79 -4.89
C SER A 82 2.29 15.46 -5.65
N LEU A 83 1.17 14.75 -5.52
CA LEU A 83 0.96 13.52 -6.28
C LEU A 83 0.89 13.83 -7.76
N THR A 84 1.69 13.12 -8.56
CA THR A 84 1.59 13.22 -10.02
C THR A 84 0.28 12.58 -10.51
N PRO A 85 -0.21 12.98 -11.70
CA PRO A 85 -1.40 12.35 -12.30
C PRO A 85 -1.28 10.82 -12.40
N GLU A 86 -0.09 10.31 -12.74
CA GLU A 86 0.18 8.88 -12.84
C GLU A 86 0.08 8.19 -11.47
N THR A 87 0.49 8.86 -10.40
CA THR A 87 0.36 8.32 -9.04
C THR A 87 -1.09 8.27 -8.59
N ARG A 88 -1.89 9.30 -8.91
CA ARG A 88 -3.33 9.31 -8.65
C ARG A 88 -4.05 8.19 -9.41
N LEU A 89 -3.66 7.98 -10.67
CA LEU A 89 -4.20 6.89 -11.49
C LEU A 89 -3.86 5.52 -10.89
N LYS A 90 -2.65 5.35 -10.35
CA LYS A 90 -2.27 4.10 -9.63
C LYS A 90 -3.12 3.86 -8.39
N PHE A 91 -3.46 4.90 -7.63
CA PHE A 91 -4.35 4.77 -6.47
C PHE A 91 -5.77 4.43 -6.90
N LEU A 92 -6.31 5.09 -7.92
CA LEU A 92 -7.61 4.75 -8.48
C LEU A 92 -7.64 3.28 -8.97
N PHE A 93 -6.58 2.81 -9.62
CA PHE A 93 -6.45 1.40 -9.99
C PHE A 93 -6.48 0.46 -8.78
N GLY A 94 -5.84 0.86 -7.69
CA GLY A 94 -5.87 0.11 -6.42
C GLY A 94 -7.28 -0.01 -5.89
N ASP A 95 -7.98 1.11 -5.78
CA ASP A 95 -9.36 1.18 -5.28
C ASP A 95 -10.31 0.34 -6.16
N ILE A 96 -10.20 0.42 -7.50
CA ILE A 96 -11.03 -0.37 -8.43
C ILE A 96 -10.76 -1.87 -8.30
N ILE A 97 -9.50 -2.28 -8.14
CA ILE A 97 -9.13 -3.69 -7.96
C ILE A 97 -9.68 -4.22 -6.65
N GLU A 98 -9.63 -3.45 -5.57
CA GLU A 98 -10.21 -3.81 -4.28
C GLU A 98 -11.72 -4.06 -4.41
N SER A 99 -12.47 -3.10 -4.97
CA SER A 99 -13.90 -3.23 -5.24
C SER A 99 -14.21 -4.46 -6.09
N LEU A 100 -13.43 -4.71 -7.15
CA LEU A 100 -13.61 -5.86 -8.03
C LEU A 100 -13.37 -7.18 -7.29
N MET A 101 -12.32 -7.26 -6.47
CA MET A 101 -12.00 -8.47 -5.72
C MET A 101 -13.08 -8.80 -4.69
N LEU A 102 -13.59 -7.80 -3.98
CA LEU A 102 -14.70 -7.99 -3.03
C LEU A 102 -16.00 -8.38 -3.75
N PHE A 103 -16.29 -7.78 -4.90
CA PHE A 103 -17.43 -8.17 -5.74
C PHE A 103 -17.35 -9.63 -6.18
N LEU A 104 -16.22 -10.05 -6.74
CA LEU A 104 -15.99 -11.44 -7.17
C LEU A 104 -16.05 -12.41 -5.99
N THR A 105 -15.57 -12.03 -4.83
CA THR A 105 -15.67 -12.78 -3.58
C THR A 105 -17.13 -13.05 -3.20
N LYS A 106 -17.99 -12.02 -3.28
CA LYS A 106 -19.43 -12.14 -3.02
C LYS A 106 -20.11 -13.04 -4.05
N GLU A 107 -19.82 -12.87 -5.34
CA GLU A 107 -20.36 -13.69 -6.42
C GLU A 107 -19.88 -15.14 -6.34
N ALA A 108 -18.66 -15.38 -5.86
CA ALA A 108 -18.14 -16.71 -5.55
C ALA A 108 -18.83 -17.35 -4.33
N GLY A 109 -19.71 -16.62 -3.63
CA GLY A 109 -20.55 -17.11 -2.54
C GLY A 109 -19.89 -17.12 -1.17
N HIS A 110 -18.76 -16.44 -1.00
CA HIS A 110 -18.17 -16.15 0.30
C HIS A 110 -18.99 -15.11 1.07
N LYS A 111 -18.90 -15.14 2.39
CA LYS A 111 -19.53 -14.15 3.26
C LYS A 111 -18.57 -12.97 3.44
N VAL A 112 -18.96 -11.80 2.94
CA VAL A 112 -18.18 -10.55 3.10
C VAL A 112 -18.92 -9.66 4.08
N GLU A 113 -18.22 -9.19 5.10
CA GLU A 113 -18.76 -8.38 6.21
C GLU A 113 -17.75 -7.28 6.57
N HIS A 114 -18.19 -6.27 7.32
CA HIS A 114 -17.35 -5.17 7.85
C HIS A 114 -16.57 -4.43 6.76
N GLU A 115 -17.15 -4.28 5.57
CA GLU A 115 -16.52 -3.58 4.47
C GLU A 115 -16.28 -2.13 4.85
N GLN A 116 -15.02 -1.65 4.68
CA GLN A 116 -14.58 -0.31 5.05
C GLN A 116 -14.91 0.08 6.49
N HIS A 117 -15.04 -0.93 7.38
CA HIS A 117 -15.35 -0.67 8.80
C HIS A 117 -14.20 0.07 9.47
N MET A 118 -14.56 1.14 10.21
CA MET A 118 -13.59 1.92 10.97
C MET A 118 -13.24 1.21 12.27
N VAL A 119 -11.96 1.02 12.50
CA VAL A 119 -11.40 0.46 13.73
C VAL A 119 -10.45 1.44 14.40
N GLU A 120 -10.25 1.29 15.72
CA GLU A 120 -9.41 2.19 16.51
C GLU A 120 -8.60 1.43 17.56
N ILE A 121 -7.30 1.77 17.68
CA ILE A 121 -6.40 1.30 18.76
C ILE A 121 -5.65 2.51 19.31
N GLU A 122 -5.66 2.70 20.62
CA GLU A 122 -4.91 3.78 21.28
C GLU A 122 -5.19 5.16 20.65
N GLY A 123 -6.43 5.43 20.21
CA GLY A 123 -6.81 6.68 19.54
C GLY A 123 -6.36 6.80 18.08
N ILE A 124 -5.73 5.77 17.51
CA ILE A 124 -5.33 5.72 16.10
C ILE A 124 -6.37 4.96 15.30
N LYS A 125 -6.87 5.60 14.25
CA LYS A 125 -7.95 5.07 13.40
C LYS A 125 -7.40 4.42 12.14
N GLY A 126 -8.18 3.47 11.62
CA GLY A 126 -7.98 2.83 10.33
C GLY A 126 -9.28 2.28 9.80
N HIS A 127 -9.31 1.88 8.53
CA HIS A 127 -10.43 1.18 7.92
C HIS A 127 -9.90 -0.16 7.42
N ILE A 128 -10.61 -1.22 7.76
CA ILE A 128 -10.35 -2.55 7.23
C ILE A 128 -11.05 -2.69 5.88
N ASP A 129 -10.47 -3.46 4.96
CA ASP A 129 -11.14 -3.68 3.67
C ASP A 129 -12.38 -4.57 3.85
N ALA A 130 -12.23 -5.73 4.47
CA ALA A 130 -13.36 -6.60 4.81
C ALA A 130 -13.00 -7.72 5.80
N LYS A 131 -14.04 -8.38 6.35
CA LYS A 131 -13.97 -9.74 6.88
C LYS A 131 -14.59 -10.71 5.87
N ILE A 132 -13.84 -11.72 5.47
CA ILE A 132 -14.29 -12.75 4.53
C ILE A 132 -14.32 -14.10 5.26
N ASP A 133 -15.51 -14.69 5.38
CA ASP A 133 -15.76 -15.92 6.12
C ASP A 133 -15.24 -15.89 7.58
N GLY A 134 -15.19 -14.72 8.18
CA GLY A 134 -14.70 -14.48 9.54
C GLY A 134 -13.22 -14.07 9.62
N ALA A 135 -12.41 -14.30 8.60
CA ALA A 135 -11.03 -13.85 8.55
C ALA A 135 -10.94 -12.36 8.16
N LEU A 136 -10.04 -11.62 8.77
CA LEU A 136 -9.68 -10.27 8.31
C LEU A 136 -8.89 -10.37 7.01
N VAL A 137 -9.38 -9.75 5.95
CA VAL A 137 -8.71 -9.76 4.63
C VAL A 137 -8.46 -8.34 4.16
N ASP A 138 -7.21 -8.06 3.87
CA ASP A 138 -6.74 -6.81 3.28
C ASP A 138 -6.43 -7.08 1.80
N VAL A 139 -7.05 -6.34 0.89
CA VAL A 139 -6.96 -6.55 -0.54
C VAL A 139 -5.82 -5.70 -1.13
N LYS A 140 -4.94 -6.30 -1.90
CA LYS A 140 -3.82 -5.60 -2.49
C LYS A 140 -3.72 -5.82 -4.00
N SER A 141 -3.38 -4.76 -4.71
CA SER A 141 -2.95 -4.81 -6.11
C SER A 141 -1.43 -4.72 -6.18
N ALA A 142 -0.78 -5.66 -6.86
CA ALA A 142 0.67 -5.76 -6.86
C ALA A 142 1.26 -5.81 -8.27
N SER A 143 2.51 -5.32 -8.41
CA SER A 143 3.35 -5.64 -9.58
C SER A 143 3.81 -7.10 -9.49
N SER A 144 4.26 -7.70 -10.59
CA SER A 144 4.75 -9.08 -10.60
C SER A 144 5.86 -9.33 -9.56
N PHE A 145 6.74 -8.35 -9.34
CA PHE A 145 7.80 -8.43 -8.33
C PHE A 145 7.23 -8.44 -6.89
N ALA A 146 6.31 -7.53 -6.58
CA ALA A 146 5.69 -7.46 -5.26
C ALA A 146 4.75 -8.65 -5.02
N PHE A 147 4.00 -9.08 -6.04
CA PHE A 147 3.11 -10.24 -5.97
C PHE A 147 3.85 -11.50 -5.53
N LYS A 148 5.07 -11.72 -6.05
CA LYS A 148 5.88 -12.88 -5.67
C LYS A 148 6.12 -12.98 -4.17
N LYS A 149 6.30 -11.85 -3.44
CA LYS A 149 6.49 -11.85 -1.98
C LYS A 149 5.26 -12.39 -1.24
N PHE A 150 4.06 -12.03 -1.70
CA PHE A 150 2.82 -12.58 -1.15
C PHE A 150 2.64 -14.05 -1.51
N ASP A 151 2.88 -14.41 -2.77
CA ASP A 151 2.69 -15.76 -3.29
C ASP A 151 3.65 -16.78 -2.64
N THR A 152 4.85 -16.35 -2.26
CA THR A 152 5.85 -17.18 -1.57
C THR A 152 5.85 -17.01 -0.04
N GLY A 153 4.99 -16.16 0.52
CA GLY A 153 4.94 -15.89 1.96
C GLY A 153 6.16 -15.15 2.52
N THR A 154 6.93 -14.44 1.68
CA THR A 154 8.17 -13.75 2.08
C THR A 154 8.00 -12.24 2.26
N LEU A 155 6.76 -11.76 2.40
CA LEU A 155 6.49 -10.33 2.56
C LEU A 155 7.19 -9.74 3.78
N ALA A 156 7.22 -10.46 4.89
CA ALA A 156 7.83 -9.98 6.14
C ALA A 156 9.34 -9.70 6.02
N ASP A 157 10.04 -10.37 5.10
CA ASP A 157 11.48 -10.20 4.89
C ASP A 157 11.83 -8.86 4.21
N ASP A 158 10.88 -8.31 3.44
CA ASP A 158 11.07 -7.05 2.70
C ASP A 158 9.73 -6.34 2.51
N ASP A 159 9.17 -5.84 3.62
CA ASP A 159 7.91 -5.09 3.69
C ASP A 159 8.14 -3.58 3.56
N ALA A 160 8.40 -3.13 2.34
CA ALA A 160 8.70 -1.73 2.05
C ALA A 160 7.55 -0.75 2.40
N PHE A 161 6.33 -1.23 2.55
CA PHE A 161 5.14 -0.39 2.77
C PHE A 161 4.53 -0.52 4.16
N GLY A 162 5.04 -1.45 4.99
CA GLY A 162 4.56 -1.67 6.35
C GLY A 162 3.24 -2.42 6.44
N TYR A 163 2.94 -3.27 5.47
CA TYR A 163 1.71 -4.06 5.41
C TYR A 163 1.55 -5.02 6.58
N MET A 164 2.66 -5.62 7.05
CA MET A 164 2.63 -6.51 8.21
C MET A 164 2.21 -5.78 9.49
N ALA A 165 2.66 -4.54 9.67
CA ALA A 165 2.22 -3.70 10.80
C ALA A 165 0.75 -3.31 10.68
N GLN A 166 0.31 -2.93 9.48
CA GLN A 166 -1.07 -2.57 9.19
C GLN A 166 -2.02 -3.73 9.51
N ILE A 167 -1.79 -4.91 8.94
CA ILE A 167 -2.67 -6.06 9.14
C ILE A 167 -2.64 -6.56 10.60
N SER A 168 -1.49 -6.43 11.28
CA SER A 168 -1.38 -6.75 12.71
C SER A 168 -2.26 -5.85 13.55
N ALA A 169 -2.29 -4.54 13.25
CA ALA A 169 -3.15 -3.59 13.94
C ALA A 169 -4.63 -3.88 13.67
N TYR A 170 -5.00 -4.10 12.43
CA TYR A 170 -6.38 -4.42 12.08
C TYR A 170 -6.87 -5.71 12.73
N ALA A 171 -6.06 -6.77 12.71
CA ALA A 171 -6.40 -8.04 13.33
C ALA A 171 -6.52 -7.93 14.87
N HIS A 172 -5.71 -7.07 15.50
CA HIS A 172 -5.82 -6.78 16.92
C HIS A 172 -7.10 -5.99 17.26
N ALA A 173 -7.44 -4.99 16.43
CA ALA A 173 -8.64 -4.18 16.64
C ALA A 173 -9.94 -4.98 16.48
N GLU A 174 -9.96 -5.93 15.56
CA GLU A 174 -11.09 -6.83 15.28
C GLU A 174 -11.11 -8.08 16.15
N ASP A 175 -10.14 -8.24 17.06
CA ASP A 175 -9.96 -9.42 17.91
C ASP A 175 -10.06 -10.73 17.11
N THR A 176 -9.37 -10.80 15.97
CA THR A 176 -9.44 -11.94 15.05
C THR A 176 -8.14 -12.74 15.02
N GLU A 177 -8.29 -14.08 15.10
CA GLU A 177 -7.17 -15.02 14.96
C GLU A 177 -6.72 -15.17 13.50
N GLU A 178 -7.65 -15.07 12.55
CA GLU A 178 -7.40 -15.27 11.13
C GLU A 178 -7.29 -13.94 10.40
N ALA A 179 -6.17 -13.71 9.72
CA ALA A 179 -5.95 -12.56 8.86
C ALA A 179 -5.06 -12.92 7.68
N GLY A 180 -5.17 -12.16 6.58
CA GLY A 180 -4.35 -12.38 5.41
C GLY A 180 -4.57 -11.33 4.32
N PHE A 181 -3.80 -11.46 3.26
CA PHE A 181 -3.87 -10.59 2.10
C PHE A 181 -4.45 -11.35 0.90
N LEU A 182 -5.52 -10.81 0.30
CA LEU A 182 -5.98 -11.21 -1.03
C LEU A 182 -5.30 -10.30 -2.06
N VAL A 183 -4.47 -10.87 -2.91
CA VAL A 183 -3.61 -10.09 -3.79
C VAL A 183 -3.86 -10.40 -5.25
N MET A 184 -4.06 -9.35 -6.05
CA MET A 184 -4.12 -9.42 -7.52
C MET A 184 -2.84 -8.88 -8.14
N GLU A 185 -2.20 -9.68 -8.98
CA GLU A 185 -1.11 -9.26 -9.86
C GLU A 185 -1.70 -8.48 -11.06
N LYS A 186 -1.26 -7.21 -11.22
CA LYS A 186 -1.91 -6.26 -12.15
C LYS A 186 -1.69 -6.55 -13.64
N GLN A 187 -0.62 -7.26 -14.00
CA GLN A 187 -0.25 -7.48 -15.41
C GLN A 187 -0.82 -8.79 -15.97
N LEU A 188 -0.86 -9.84 -15.15
CA LEU A 188 -1.23 -11.19 -15.57
C LEU A 188 -2.59 -11.65 -14.99
N GLY A 189 -3.20 -10.85 -14.10
CA GLY A 189 -4.46 -11.22 -13.45
C GLY A 189 -4.36 -12.39 -12.48
N LYS A 190 -3.15 -12.76 -12.03
CA LYS A 190 -2.97 -13.83 -11.05
C LYS A 190 -3.48 -13.40 -9.69
N LEU A 191 -4.04 -14.36 -8.96
CA LEU A 191 -4.52 -14.17 -7.59
C LEU A 191 -3.73 -15.06 -6.64
N THR A 192 -3.48 -14.56 -5.44
CA THR A 192 -2.98 -15.34 -4.30
C THR A 192 -3.64 -14.88 -3.01
N TYR A 193 -3.73 -15.77 -2.04
CA TYR A 193 -4.09 -15.44 -0.66
C TYR A 193 -2.92 -15.81 0.24
N MET A 194 -2.37 -14.81 0.92
CA MET A 194 -1.29 -14.98 1.88
C MET A 194 -1.86 -14.89 3.29
N PRO A 195 -2.00 -15.98 4.04
CA PRO A 195 -2.36 -15.93 5.45
C PRO A 195 -1.25 -15.26 6.26
N VAL A 196 -1.62 -14.52 7.30
CA VAL A 196 -0.69 -13.94 8.28
C VAL A 196 -0.96 -14.56 9.63
N HIS A 197 -0.11 -15.50 10.03
CA HIS A 197 -0.28 -16.22 11.28
C HIS A 197 -0.04 -15.29 12.48
N LYS A 198 -0.73 -15.55 13.59
CA LYS A 198 -0.64 -14.73 14.81
C LYS A 198 0.80 -14.54 15.30
N MET A 199 1.65 -15.57 15.16
CA MET A 199 3.06 -15.53 15.54
C MET A 199 3.92 -14.60 14.69
N GLU A 200 3.48 -14.28 13.47
CA GLU A 200 4.17 -13.39 12.54
C GLU A 200 3.76 -11.93 12.74
N ARG A 201 2.71 -11.67 13.52
CA ARG A 201 2.19 -10.34 13.75
C ARG A 201 3.05 -9.58 14.74
N ILE A 202 3.27 -8.31 14.45
CA ILE A 202 3.93 -7.41 15.40
C ILE A 202 2.93 -6.99 16.49
N ASN A 203 3.44 -6.54 17.64
CA ASN A 203 2.61 -5.93 18.67
C ASN A 203 2.18 -4.51 18.23
N PRO A 204 0.91 -4.29 17.85
CA PRO A 204 0.50 -3.01 17.30
C PRO A 204 0.42 -1.93 18.37
N VAL A 205 0.11 -2.27 19.61
CA VAL A 205 0.04 -1.30 20.73
C VAL A 205 1.41 -0.71 21.02
N GLU A 206 2.45 -1.53 21.07
CA GLU A 206 3.83 -1.05 21.26
C GLU A 206 4.29 -0.23 20.07
N ARG A 207 3.97 -0.67 18.82
CA ARG A 207 4.31 0.07 17.62
C ARG A 207 3.61 1.44 17.58
N ILE A 208 2.33 1.52 17.93
CA ILE A 208 1.59 2.79 18.01
C ILE A 208 2.19 3.71 19.08
N LYS A 209 2.51 3.19 20.27
CA LYS A 209 3.16 3.97 21.34
C LYS A 209 4.52 4.52 20.90
N HIS A 210 5.30 3.71 20.19
CA HIS A 210 6.55 4.17 19.58
C HIS A 210 6.31 5.29 18.56
N MET A 211 5.37 5.11 17.63
CA MET A 211 5.06 6.12 16.60
C MET A 211 4.54 7.43 17.19
N LYS A 212 3.75 7.39 18.26
CA LYS A 212 3.32 8.59 18.97
C LYS A 212 4.51 9.38 19.50
N LYS A 213 5.49 8.72 20.12
CA LYS A 213 6.73 9.37 20.59
C LYS A 213 7.53 9.96 19.43
N VAL A 214 7.59 9.24 18.31
CA VAL A 214 8.27 9.73 17.09
C VAL A 214 7.65 11.04 16.61
N VAL A 215 6.33 11.11 16.46
CA VAL A 215 5.67 12.31 15.94
C VAL A 215 5.60 13.47 16.93
N GLU A 216 5.75 13.22 18.23
CA GLU A 216 5.86 14.21 19.28
C GLU A 216 7.26 14.84 19.38
N SER A 217 8.27 14.25 18.72
CA SER A 217 9.63 14.80 18.70
C SER A 217 9.66 16.13 17.98
N SER A 218 10.45 17.09 18.51
CA SER A 218 10.64 18.43 17.90
C SER A 218 11.41 18.36 16.57
N GLU A 219 12.19 17.31 16.35
CA GLU A 219 13.01 17.14 15.15
C GLU A 219 12.79 15.74 14.54
N PRO A 220 12.98 15.63 13.21
CA PRO A 220 12.84 14.35 12.54
C PRO A 220 13.92 13.37 13.01
N PRO A 221 13.57 12.09 13.24
CA PRO A 221 14.56 11.04 13.52
C PRO A 221 15.62 10.90 12.42
N GLU A 222 16.64 10.09 12.67
CA GLU A 222 17.62 9.73 11.63
C GLU A 222 16.96 9.08 10.42
N ARG A 223 17.65 9.06 9.27
CA ARG A 223 17.17 8.41 8.06
C ARG A 223 16.90 6.94 8.31
N CYS A 224 15.75 6.47 7.80
CA CYS A 224 15.32 5.08 8.01
C CYS A 224 16.08 4.07 7.15
N TYR A 225 16.66 4.53 6.04
CA TYR A 225 17.27 3.66 5.02
C TYR A 225 18.50 4.34 4.41
N GLU A 226 19.52 3.53 4.15
CA GLU A 226 20.69 3.94 3.43
C GLU A 226 20.47 3.94 1.90
N PRO A 227 21.22 4.76 1.14
CA PRO A 227 21.23 4.67 -0.31
C PRO A 227 21.84 3.35 -0.77
N ILE A 228 21.43 2.90 -1.95
CA ILE A 228 21.91 1.66 -2.55
C ILE A 228 22.70 1.94 -3.83
N ALA A 229 23.62 1.05 -4.18
CA ALA A 229 24.41 1.20 -5.40
C ALA A 229 23.52 1.19 -6.67
N ASP A 230 23.79 2.09 -7.60
CA ASP A 230 23.15 2.12 -8.92
C ASP A 230 23.93 1.28 -9.93
N GLY A 231 23.82 -0.04 -9.78
CA GLY A 231 24.51 -1.00 -10.62
C GLY A 231 26.04 -0.89 -10.48
N LYS A 232 26.76 -0.76 -11.61
CA LYS A 232 28.23 -0.65 -11.67
C LYS A 232 28.71 0.77 -12.00
N SER A 233 27.82 1.75 -11.93
CA SER A 233 28.16 3.15 -12.29
C SER A 233 29.05 3.86 -11.27
N GLY A 234 29.07 3.37 -10.03
CA GLY A 234 29.61 4.08 -8.86
C GLY A 234 28.62 5.06 -8.23
N ASN A 235 27.49 5.32 -8.88
CA ASN A 235 26.44 6.18 -8.34
C ASN A 235 25.70 5.50 -7.20
N MET A 236 25.15 6.32 -6.30
CA MET A 236 24.24 5.87 -5.24
C MET A 236 22.83 6.40 -5.50
N LYS A 237 21.82 5.59 -5.22
CA LYS A 237 20.41 5.93 -5.45
C LYS A 237 19.53 5.59 -4.25
N LEU A 238 18.33 6.15 -4.25
CA LEU A 238 17.31 5.77 -3.29
C LEU A 238 16.83 4.33 -3.53
N GLY A 239 16.68 3.58 -2.44
CA GLY A 239 15.97 2.30 -2.42
C GLY A 239 14.46 2.48 -2.62
N VAL A 240 13.73 1.36 -2.73
CA VAL A 240 12.26 1.36 -2.99
C VAL A 240 11.51 2.18 -1.95
N ASN A 241 11.79 1.98 -0.67
CA ASN A 241 11.12 2.66 0.44
C ASN A 241 11.20 4.18 0.33
N CYS A 242 12.39 4.70 0.02
CA CYS A 242 12.61 6.14 -0.17
C CYS A 242 12.07 6.66 -1.51
N SER A 243 12.11 5.86 -2.57
CA SER A 243 11.63 6.26 -3.90
C SER A 243 10.14 6.62 -3.91
N TYR A 244 9.34 5.93 -3.11
CA TYR A 244 7.91 6.21 -2.96
C TYR A 244 7.57 7.19 -1.82
N CYS A 245 8.57 7.65 -1.07
CA CYS A 245 8.35 8.62 0.00
C CYS A 245 8.08 10.02 -0.58
N ALA A 246 6.99 10.66 -0.16
CA ALA A 246 6.63 12.01 -0.60
C ALA A 246 7.59 13.10 -0.09
N HIS A 247 8.37 12.78 0.93
CA HIS A 247 9.31 13.72 1.59
C HIS A 247 10.77 13.52 1.17
N LYS A 248 11.04 12.69 0.15
CA LYS A 248 12.40 12.33 -0.26
C LYS A 248 13.29 13.54 -0.58
N GLN A 249 12.75 14.59 -1.21
CA GLN A 249 13.53 15.77 -1.56
C GLN A 249 14.05 16.50 -0.30
N THR A 250 13.16 16.73 0.66
CA THR A 250 13.54 17.36 1.94
C THR A 250 14.44 16.45 2.77
N CYS A 251 14.12 15.17 2.84
CA CYS A 251 14.88 14.18 3.60
C CYS A 251 16.34 14.05 3.10
N TRP A 252 16.57 14.27 1.81
CA TRP A 252 17.88 14.14 1.14
C TRP A 252 18.38 15.46 0.56
N SER A 253 18.04 16.59 1.19
CA SER A 253 18.46 17.92 0.74
C SER A 253 19.97 18.13 0.77
N ASP A 254 20.69 17.38 1.59
CA ASP A 254 22.16 17.37 1.70
C ASP A 254 22.87 16.44 0.70
N ALA A 255 22.12 15.63 -0.08
CA ALA A 255 22.68 14.76 -1.11
C ALA A 255 23.44 15.55 -2.19
N ASN A 256 24.36 14.90 -2.89
CA ASN A 256 25.18 15.52 -3.95
C ASN A 256 25.87 16.82 -3.49
N ASP A 257 26.55 16.77 -2.34
CA ASP A 257 27.24 17.91 -1.73
C ASP A 257 26.32 19.12 -1.44
N GLY A 258 25.12 18.85 -0.92
CA GLY A 258 24.13 19.87 -0.55
C GLY A 258 23.28 20.39 -1.71
N LYS A 259 23.38 19.78 -2.90
CA LYS A 259 22.55 20.13 -4.06
C LYS A 259 21.20 19.40 -4.10
N GLY A 260 21.00 18.47 -3.16
CA GLY A 260 19.81 17.63 -3.07
C GLY A 260 19.83 16.43 -4.03
N LEU A 261 18.69 15.76 -4.15
CA LEU A 261 18.54 14.61 -5.05
C LEU A 261 18.56 15.03 -6.52
N ARG A 262 19.38 14.35 -7.31
CA ARG A 262 19.33 14.46 -8.78
C ARG A 262 18.40 13.39 -9.34
N THR A 263 17.45 13.79 -10.19
CA THR A 263 16.43 12.91 -10.74
C THR A 263 16.63 12.67 -12.22
N PHE A 264 16.87 11.42 -12.60
CA PHE A 264 17.10 11.01 -13.99
C PHE A 264 15.95 10.12 -14.48
N PHE A 265 15.50 10.33 -15.75
CA PHE A 265 14.37 9.63 -16.34
C PHE A 265 14.84 8.50 -17.25
N TYR A 266 14.75 7.28 -16.75
CA TYR A 266 14.99 6.06 -17.51
C TYR A 266 13.68 5.55 -18.17
N SER A 267 13.79 4.63 -19.13
CA SER A 267 12.62 4.04 -19.83
C SER A 267 11.61 3.36 -18.91
N TYR A 268 12.06 2.88 -17.74
CA TYR A 268 11.22 2.23 -16.72
C TYR A 268 10.83 3.16 -15.56
N GLY A 269 11.15 4.45 -15.65
CA GLY A 269 10.75 5.47 -14.69
C GLY A 269 11.90 6.28 -14.08
N PRO A 270 11.59 7.23 -13.20
CA PRO A 270 12.58 8.09 -12.58
C PRO A 270 13.46 7.34 -11.59
N ARG A 271 14.73 7.74 -11.51
CA ARG A 271 15.68 7.39 -10.44
C ARG A 271 16.15 8.64 -9.72
N TRP A 272 16.23 8.55 -8.43
CA TRP A 272 16.74 9.61 -7.55
C TRP A 272 18.14 9.23 -7.06
N LEU A 273 19.15 9.95 -7.53
CA LEU A 273 20.54 9.71 -7.16
C LEU A 273 20.94 10.61 -5.98
N THR A 274 21.52 9.98 -4.96
CA THR A 274 22.06 10.67 -3.78
C THR A 274 23.53 11.05 -3.97
N GLU A 275 24.22 10.35 -4.88
CA GLU A 275 25.60 10.61 -5.29
C GLU A 275 25.77 10.27 -6.77
N VAL A 276 26.34 11.19 -7.54
CA VAL A 276 26.61 11.00 -8.97
C VAL A 276 28.12 11.05 -9.21
N VAL A 277 28.71 9.87 -9.34
CA VAL A 277 30.12 9.69 -9.73
C VAL A 277 30.26 9.69 -11.24
N ARG A 278 29.32 9.03 -11.93
CA ARG A 278 29.26 8.98 -13.39
C ARG A 278 27.91 9.50 -13.86
N GLU A 279 27.97 10.55 -14.70
CA GLU A 279 26.76 11.17 -15.27
C GLU A 279 25.96 10.15 -16.10
N PRO A 280 24.65 9.95 -15.79
CA PRO A 280 23.78 9.10 -16.61
C PRO A 280 23.50 9.72 -18.00
N ASP A 281 23.52 8.90 -19.04
CA ASP A 281 23.15 9.34 -20.40
C ASP A 281 21.62 9.23 -20.64
N VAL A 282 20.85 9.92 -19.80
CA VAL A 282 19.40 10.04 -19.88
C VAL A 282 18.97 11.44 -19.40
N PRO A 283 17.74 11.90 -19.73
CA PRO A 283 17.28 13.21 -19.28
C PRO A 283 17.29 13.37 -17.77
N GLU A 284 17.71 14.54 -17.31
CA GLU A 284 17.63 14.96 -15.90
C GLU A 284 16.50 15.96 -15.70
N LYS A 285 15.81 15.89 -14.57
CA LYS A 285 14.74 16.84 -14.21
C LYS A 285 15.32 18.26 -14.07
N GLY A 286 14.76 19.20 -14.82
CA GLY A 286 15.13 20.63 -14.74
C GLY A 286 16.40 21.01 -15.52
N VAL A 287 17.03 20.07 -16.21
CA VAL A 287 18.18 20.36 -17.09
C VAL A 287 17.73 20.21 -18.54
N ASN A 288 17.61 21.33 -19.26
CA ASN A 288 17.46 21.32 -20.72
C ASN A 288 18.82 20.96 -21.34
N LYS A 289 18.94 19.77 -21.92
CA LYS A 289 20.14 19.35 -22.67
C LYS A 289 20.24 20.00 -24.09
N ASP A 290 19.26 20.83 -24.46
CA ASP A 290 19.19 21.50 -25.78
C ASP A 290 19.53 23.01 -25.72
N ALA A 291 20.43 23.41 -24.82
CA ALA A 291 20.96 24.78 -24.74
C ALA A 291 22.40 24.85 -25.24
#